data_116928ce208123ab07cafceb8e6ebd9a
#
_entry.id   116928ce208123ab07cafceb8e6ebd9a
#
_cell.length_a   1.000
_cell.length_b   1.000
_cell.length_c   1.000
_cell.angle_alpha   90.00
_cell.angle_beta   90.00
_cell.angle_gamma   90.00
#
_symmetry.space_group_name_H-M   'P 1'
#
loop_
_entity.id
_entity.type
_entity.pdbx_description
1 polymer ?
#
loop_
_entity_poly.entity_id
_entity_poly.type
_entity_poly.pdbx_seq_one_letter_code
_entity_poly.pdbx_strand_id
1 'polypeptide(L)' 'MDIHKAGTRPSIKARSDWFTGTVWQDPIVTAPEPARIRALRVAFEPGARTAWHTHPLGQTLYVTDGVGLVGLRGE' A
#
# COMPACT_ATOMS: atom_id res chain seq x y z
N MET A 1 -2.20 12.52 -20.85
CA MET A 1 -2.50 12.54 -19.39
C MET A 1 -3.64 11.59 -19.11
N ASP A 2 -3.44 10.71 -18.14
CA ASP A 2 -4.48 9.79 -17.70
C ASP A 2 -5.20 10.39 -16.49
N ILE A 3 -6.52 10.38 -16.51
CA ILE A 3 -7.33 10.91 -15.42
C ILE A 3 -8.22 9.79 -14.89
N HIS A 4 -8.10 9.54 -13.59
CA HIS A 4 -8.93 8.57 -12.88
C HIS A 4 -9.73 9.31 -11.81
N LYS A 5 -11.03 9.40 -11.99
CA LYS A 5 -11.89 10.04 -11.00
C LYS A 5 -11.99 9.18 -9.74
N ALA A 6 -12.14 9.82 -8.59
CA ALA A 6 -12.33 9.12 -7.33
C ALA A 6 -13.53 8.16 -7.41
N GLY A 7 -13.38 6.97 -6.83
CA GLY A 7 -14.43 5.96 -6.78
C GLY A 7 -14.71 5.22 -8.09
N THR A 8 -13.92 5.46 -9.14
CA THR A 8 -14.13 4.79 -10.44
C THR A 8 -13.36 3.49 -10.57
N ARG A 9 -12.42 3.23 -9.66
CA ARG A 9 -11.66 1.96 -9.63
C ARG A 9 -11.96 1.26 -8.32
N PRO A 10 -12.19 -0.08 -8.34
CA PRO A 10 -12.51 -0.81 -7.12
C PRO A 10 -11.32 -0.89 -6.18
N SER A 11 -11.59 -0.92 -4.87
CA SER A 11 -10.61 -1.30 -3.87
C SER A 11 -10.37 -2.80 -3.95
N ILE A 12 -9.12 -3.20 -3.81
CA ILE A 12 -8.70 -4.60 -3.88
C ILE A 12 -8.29 -5.03 -2.48
N LYS A 13 -8.86 -6.15 -2.01
CA LYS A 13 -8.44 -6.74 -0.75
C LYS A 13 -7.03 -7.30 -0.93
N ALA A 14 -6.11 -6.90 -0.05
CA ALA A 14 -4.73 -7.34 -0.12
C ALA A 14 -4.59 -8.84 0.19
N ARG A 15 -3.58 -9.45 -0.38
CA ARG A 15 -3.30 -10.88 -0.21
C ARG A 15 -2.94 -11.19 1.25
N SER A 16 -3.45 -12.31 1.74
CA SER A 16 -3.25 -12.72 3.13
C SER A 16 -1.80 -13.15 3.45
N ASP A 17 -1.01 -13.47 2.45
CA ASP A 17 0.41 -13.79 2.64
C ASP A 17 1.29 -12.55 2.86
N TRP A 18 0.78 -11.35 2.55
CA TRP A 18 1.49 -10.08 2.75
C TRP A 18 1.01 -9.28 3.96
N PHE A 19 -0.16 -9.60 4.47
CA PHE A 19 -0.80 -8.85 5.55
C PHE A 19 -1.50 -9.79 6.54
N THR A 20 -1.51 -9.39 7.80
CA THR A 20 -2.36 -9.98 8.83
C THR A 20 -3.56 -9.06 9.02
N GLY A 21 -4.76 -9.62 9.08
CA GLY A 21 -6.00 -8.84 9.14
C GLY A 21 -6.44 -8.39 7.75
N THR A 22 -7.40 -7.49 7.71
CA THR A 22 -7.96 -7.00 6.45
C THR A 22 -7.31 -5.68 6.06
N VAL A 23 -6.78 -5.63 4.86
CA VAL A 23 -6.12 -4.46 4.26
C VAL A 23 -6.67 -4.28 2.86
N TRP A 24 -7.01 -3.04 2.52
CA TRP A 24 -7.52 -2.67 1.20
C TRP A 24 -6.49 -1.86 0.45
N GLN A 25 -6.35 -2.13 -0.82
CA GLN A 25 -5.40 -1.45 -1.69
C GLN A 25 -6.13 -0.77 -2.85
N ASP A 26 -5.88 0.52 -3.01
CA ASP A 26 -6.40 1.31 -4.12
C ASP A 26 -5.22 1.74 -5.00
N PRO A 27 -5.08 1.19 -6.22
CA PRO A 27 -4.03 1.63 -7.12
C PRO A 27 -4.16 3.12 -7.47
N ILE A 28 -3.06 3.85 -7.35
CA ILE A 28 -2.97 5.26 -7.78
C ILE A 28 -2.20 5.35 -9.09
N VAL A 29 -1.01 4.79 -9.10
CA VAL A 29 -0.14 4.75 -10.28
C VAL A 29 0.51 3.38 -10.38
N THR A 30 0.46 2.81 -11.56
CA THR A 30 1.28 1.69 -11.96
C THR A 30 1.87 2.03 -13.32
N ALA A 31 3.06 2.62 -13.32
CA ALA A 31 3.69 3.06 -14.55
C ALA A 31 4.17 1.85 -15.38
N PRO A 32 4.03 1.91 -16.71
CA PRO A 32 4.55 0.86 -17.57
C PRO A 32 6.08 0.84 -17.58
N GLU A 33 6.66 -0.32 -17.84
CA GLU A 33 8.11 -0.42 -18.00
C GLU A 33 8.60 0.52 -19.12
N PRO A 34 9.80 1.08 -19.00
CA PRO A 34 10.84 0.81 -17.98
C PRO A 34 10.68 1.60 -16.67
N ALA A 35 9.64 2.40 -16.52
CA ALA A 35 9.38 3.11 -15.28
C ALA A 35 9.05 2.12 -14.15
N ARG A 36 9.56 2.41 -12.94
CA ARG A 36 9.40 1.53 -11.77
C ARG A 36 8.64 2.23 -10.64
N ILE A 37 7.73 3.11 -11.00
CA ILE A 37 6.93 3.84 -10.01
C ILE A 37 5.61 3.11 -9.81
N ARG A 38 5.30 2.83 -8.55
CA ARG A 38 3.98 2.40 -8.11
C ARG A 38 3.54 3.25 -6.93
N ALA A 39 2.30 3.63 -6.92
CA ALA A 39 1.69 4.29 -5.77
C ALA A 39 0.35 3.62 -5.49
N LEU A 40 0.12 3.31 -4.23
CA LEU A 40 -1.09 2.68 -3.72
C LEU A 40 -1.58 3.46 -2.52
N ARG A 41 -2.89 3.64 -2.43
CA ARG A 41 -3.51 3.98 -1.15
C ARG A 41 -3.78 2.67 -0.43
N VAL A 42 -3.33 2.56 0.81
CA VAL A 42 -3.49 1.35 1.60
C VAL A 42 -4.29 1.69 2.86
N ALA A 43 -5.41 1.01 3.03
CA ALA A 43 -6.28 1.19 4.18
C ALA A 43 -6.24 -0.06 5.05
N PHE A 44 -5.80 0.11 6.30
CA PHE A 44 -5.74 -0.97 7.29
C PHE A 44 -6.98 -0.94 8.17
N GLU A 45 -7.70 -2.04 8.26
CA GLU A 45 -8.71 -2.19 9.30
C GLU A 45 -8.03 -2.34 10.66
N PRO A 46 -8.74 -2.05 11.78
CA PRO A 46 -8.14 -2.11 13.10
C PRO A 46 -7.42 -3.43 13.37
N GLY A 47 -6.18 -3.35 13.85
CA GLY A 47 -5.34 -4.50 14.14
C GLY A 47 -4.63 -5.12 12.95
N ALA A 48 -4.91 -4.68 11.73
CA ALA A 48 -4.23 -5.20 10.55
C ALA A 48 -2.79 -4.70 10.46
N ARG A 49 -1.91 -5.50 9.89
CA ARG A 49 -0.49 -5.17 9.74
C ARG A 49 0.12 -5.90 8.57
N THR A 50 1.26 -5.39 8.09
CA THR A 50 2.03 -6.04 7.05
C THR A 50 2.80 -7.23 7.61
N ALA A 51 3.13 -8.19 6.75
CA ALA A 51 4.21 -9.13 7.03
C ALA A 51 5.56 -8.40 6.95
N TRP A 52 6.58 -8.93 7.60
CA TRP A 52 7.93 -8.42 7.45
C TRP A 52 8.38 -8.55 6.00
N HIS A 53 8.89 -7.46 5.43
CA HIS A 53 9.30 -7.46 4.03
C HIS A 53 10.34 -6.36 3.77
N THR A 54 10.92 -6.39 2.59
CA THR A 54 11.91 -5.41 2.15
C THR A 54 11.49 -4.79 0.82
N HIS A 55 12.01 -3.59 0.56
CA HIS A 55 11.83 -2.89 -0.71
C HIS A 55 13.21 -2.55 -1.28
N PRO A 56 13.64 -3.21 -2.34
CA PRO A 56 15.02 -3.06 -2.85
C PRO A 56 15.34 -1.64 -3.34
N LEU A 57 14.34 -0.88 -3.78
CA LEU A 57 14.52 0.50 -4.23
C LEU A 57 14.00 1.51 -3.22
N GLY A 58 13.74 1.07 -1.98
CA GLY A 58 13.18 1.92 -0.94
C GLY A 58 11.67 2.07 -1.03
N GLN A 59 11.12 2.76 -0.06
CA GLN A 59 9.69 3.00 0.04
C GLN A 59 9.44 4.35 0.67
N THR A 60 8.45 5.07 0.14
CA THR A 60 7.95 6.29 0.77
C THR A 60 6.53 6.03 1.28
N LEU A 61 6.30 6.33 2.55
CA LEU A 61 5.00 6.23 3.17
C LEU A 61 4.48 7.63 3.49
N TYR A 62 3.25 7.91 3.13
CA TYR A 62 2.57 9.14 3.46
C TYR A 62 1.28 8.81 4.20
N VAL A 63 1.18 9.20 5.46
CA VAL A 63 -0.01 8.94 6.28
C VAL A 63 -1.06 9.98 5.95
N THR A 64 -2.16 9.55 5.37
CA THR A 64 -3.26 10.45 5.00
C THR A 64 -4.30 10.55 6.08
N ASP A 65 -4.40 9.55 6.96
CA ASP A 65 -5.42 9.49 8.00
C ASP A 65 -5.01 8.48 9.07
N GLY A 66 -5.35 8.76 10.32
CA GLY A 66 -5.09 7.86 11.44
C GLY A 66 -3.65 7.86 11.94
N VAL A 67 -3.32 6.85 12.72
CA VAL A 67 -2.00 6.63 13.32
C VAL A 67 -1.55 5.21 13.05
N GLY A 68 -0.33 5.04 12.60
CA GLY A 68 0.28 3.74 12.38
C GLY A 68 1.55 3.56 13.18
N LEU A 69 1.95 2.30 13.32
CA LEU A 69 3.23 1.93 13.92
C LEU A 69 4.13 1.32 12.86
N VAL A 70 5.40 1.68 12.91
CA VAL A 70 6.42 1.15 11.99
C VAL A 70 7.58 0.63 12.82
N GLY A 71 8.15 -0.49 12.42
CA GLY A 71 9.30 -1.05 13.11
C GLY A 71 10.28 -1.71 12.15
N LEU A 72 11.51 -1.85 12.60
CA LEU A 72 12.55 -2.64 11.96
C LEU A 72 12.74 -3.92 12.74
N ARG A 73 12.95 -5.02 12.02
CA ARG A 73 13.14 -6.32 12.66
C ARG A 73 14.43 -6.31 13.50
N GLY A 74 14.33 -6.75 14.74
CA GLY A 74 15.46 -6.76 15.67
C GLY A 74 15.54 -5.54 16.59
N GLU A 75 14.63 -4.60 16.46
CA GLU A 75 14.50 -3.45 17.36
C GLU A 75 13.46 -3.68 18.46
#